data_7322bd52ec3f0f76b56524183dc6bcdf
#
_entry.id   7322bd52ec3f0f76b56524183dc6bcdf
#
_cell.length_a   1.000
_cell.length_b   1.000
_cell.length_c   1.000
_cell.angle_alpha   90.00
_cell.angle_beta   90.00
_cell.angle_gamma   90.00
#
_symmetry.space_group_name_H-M   'P 1'
#
loop_
_entity.id
_entity.type
_entity.pdbx_description
1 polymer ?
#
loop_
_entity_poly.entity_id
_entity_poly.type
_entity_poly.pdbx_seq_one_letter_code
_entity_poly.pdbx_strand_id
1 'polypeptide(L)'
;LDDEDEVEVEKIDLSVPDGVSIEDPVRMYLKEIGKVPLLSAEEEIELAKNMEAGAVAKEKIAILKSREENATEEELAEIKEEIKNLQKDLDAGDEAKKRLAEANLRLVVSIAKRYVGRGMLFLDLIQEGNLGLIKAVEKFDYRKGYKFSTYATWWIRQAITRAIADQARTIRIPVHMVETINKLIRVSRQLLQELGREPTPEEIAAEMNMPVDRVREILKISQEPVSLETPIGEEEDSHLGDFIQDDNVPVPADAAAFTLLKEQLEDCLLYTSDAADEAR
;
A
#
# COMPACT_ATOMS: atom_id res chain seq x y z
N LEU A 1 -7.33 -17.20 16.13
CA LEU A 1 -6.42 -17.43 14.98
C LEU A 1 -6.85 -18.78 14.43
N ASP A 2 -7.70 -18.75 13.43
CA ASP A 2 -8.33 -19.93 12.84
C ASP A 2 -7.26 -20.75 12.11
N ASP A 3 -7.17 -22.05 12.46
CA ASP A 3 -6.27 -23.06 11.89
C ASP A 3 -6.56 -23.40 10.40
N GLU A 4 -7.44 -22.64 9.73
CA GLU A 4 -7.80 -22.82 8.32
C GLU A 4 -6.85 -22.17 7.32
N ASP A 5 -5.72 -21.61 7.75
CA ASP A 5 -4.81 -20.80 6.91
C ASP A 5 -3.58 -21.56 6.37
N GLU A 6 -3.51 -22.88 6.46
CA GLU A 6 -2.52 -23.65 5.70
C GLU A 6 -2.91 -23.67 4.21
N VAL A 7 -2.39 -22.70 3.46
CA VAL A 7 -2.55 -22.67 2.00
C VAL A 7 -1.67 -23.78 1.42
N GLU A 8 -2.27 -24.86 0.96
CA GLU A 8 -1.57 -25.88 0.16
C GLU A 8 -1.12 -25.25 -1.16
N VAL A 9 0.16 -24.88 -1.23
CA VAL A 9 0.76 -24.17 -2.39
C VAL A 9 0.64 -24.99 -3.68
N GLU A 10 0.53 -26.33 -3.57
CA GLU A 10 0.41 -27.26 -4.70
C GLU A 10 -0.93 -27.15 -5.44
N LYS A 11 -2.00 -26.73 -4.75
CA LYS A 11 -3.37 -26.65 -5.30
C LYS A 11 -3.83 -25.22 -5.60
N ILE A 12 -2.91 -24.26 -5.68
CA ILE A 12 -3.27 -22.86 -5.95
C ILE A 12 -3.83 -22.74 -7.37
N ASP A 13 -5.10 -22.38 -7.44
CA ASP A 13 -5.75 -21.99 -8.69
C ASP A 13 -5.27 -20.61 -9.15
N LEU A 14 -4.62 -20.57 -10.31
CA LEU A 14 -4.12 -19.35 -10.96
C LEU A 14 -5.17 -18.72 -11.90
N SER A 15 -6.44 -19.14 -11.86
CA SER A 15 -7.50 -18.48 -12.61
C SER A 15 -7.69 -17.04 -12.13
N VAL A 16 -8.12 -16.15 -13.03
CA VAL A 16 -8.44 -14.76 -12.69
C VAL A 16 -9.71 -14.75 -11.83
N PRO A 17 -9.77 -14.00 -10.71
CA PRO A 17 -10.97 -13.89 -9.90
C PRO A 17 -12.14 -13.30 -10.67
N ASP A 18 -13.38 -13.70 -10.30
CA ASP A 18 -14.58 -13.08 -10.82
C ASP A 18 -14.63 -11.58 -10.49
N GLY A 19 -15.01 -10.77 -11.48
CA GLY A 19 -15.08 -9.31 -11.33
C GLY A 19 -13.77 -8.55 -11.61
N VAL A 20 -12.67 -9.25 -11.93
CA VAL A 20 -11.45 -8.61 -12.43
C VAL A 20 -11.49 -8.59 -13.95
N SER A 21 -11.34 -7.40 -14.56
CA SER A 21 -11.13 -7.27 -16.00
C SER A 21 -9.92 -8.10 -16.41
N ILE A 22 -10.10 -8.99 -17.40
CA ILE A 22 -9.02 -9.82 -17.93
C ILE A 22 -8.17 -8.93 -18.85
N GLU A 23 -7.39 -8.05 -18.26
CA GLU A 23 -6.40 -7.30 -18.98
C GLU A 23 -5.22 -8.23 -19.35
N ASP A 24 -4.65 -8.04 -20.52
CA ASP A 24 -3.47 -8.79 -20.99
C ASP A 24 -2.31 -8.83 -19.96
N PRO A 25 -2.01 -7.76 -19.18
CA PRO A 25 -0.95 -7.76 -18.18
C PRO A 25 -1.16 -8.77 -17.04
N VAL A 26 -2.39 -8.93 -16.53
CA VAL A 26 -2.70 -9.90 -15.46
C VAL A 26 -2.44 -11.32 -15.95
N ARG A 27 -2.95 -11.64 -17.12
CA ARG A 27 -2.81 -12.97 -17.75
C ARG A 27 -1.35 -13.29 -18.04
N MET A 28 -0.60 -12.32 -18.54
CA MET A 28 0.83 -12.46 -18.82
C MET A 28 1.61 -12.74 -17.54
N TYR A 29 1.36 -11.99 -16.46
CA TYR A 29 2.00 -12.19 -15.17
C TYR A 29 1.71 -13.59 -14.61
N LEU A 30 0.45 -14.02 -14.60
CA LEU A 30 0.07 -15.36 -14.10
C LEU A 30 0.73 -16.49 -14.89
N LYS A 31 0.90 -16.32 -16.22
CA LYS A 31 1.60 -17.27 -17.07
C LYS A 31 3.09 -17.33 -16.77
N GLU A 32 3.73 -16.20 -16.47
CA GLU A 32 5.16 -16.15 -16.15
C GLU A 32 5.47 -16.81 -14.81
N ILE A 33 4.72 -16.49 -13.75
CA ILE A 33 4.92 -17.10 -12.43
C ILE A 33 4.62 -18.61 -12.42
N GLY A 34 3.74 -19.06 -13.35
CA GLY A 34 3.39 -20.47 -13.50
C GLY A 34 4.54 -21.35 -14.04
N LYS A 35 5.55 -20.75 -14.67
CA LYS A 35 6.73 -21.46 -15.21
C LYS A 35 7.73 -21.88 -14.13
N VAL A 36 7.73 -21.19 -12.99
CA VAL A 36 8.69 -21.46 -11.90
C VAL A 36 8.22 -22.69 -11.14
N PRO A 37 9.09 -23.73 -10.97
CA PRO A 37 8.75 -24.92 -10.21
C PRO A 37 8.63 -24.60 -8.72
N LEU A 38 7.79 -25.37 -8.01
CA LEU A 38 7.70 -25.30 -6.55
C LEU A 38 8.95 -25.90 -5.91
N LEU A 39 9.32 -25.37 -4.76
CA LEU A 39 10.45 -25.86 -3.96
C LEU A 39 10.00 -26.97 -3.00
N SER A 40 10.87 -27.94 -2.78
CA SER A 40 10.75 -28.90 -1.69
C SER A 40 11.20 -28.28 -0.37
N ALA A 41 10.79 -28.87 0.77
CA ALA A 41 11.21 -28.40 2.09
C ALA A 41 12.74 -28.45 2.29
N GLU A 42 13.41 -29.40 1.65
CA GLU A 42 14.88 -29.54 1.69
C GLU A 42 15.55 -28.39 0.91
N GLU A 43 15.02 -28.05 -0.27
CA GLU A 43 15.51 -26.93 -1.07
C GLU A 43 15.29 -25.59 -0.38
N GLU A 44 14.15 -25.39 0.33
CA GLU A 44 13.90 -24.17 1.13
C GLU A 44 14.99 -23.98 2.20
N ILE A 45 15.38 -25.07 2.88
CA ILE A 45 16.42 -25.04 3.92
C ILE A 45 17.79 -24.76 3.30
N GLU A 46 18.10 -25.36 2.15
CA GLU A 46 19.38 -25.13 1.45
C GLU A 46 19.50 -23.67 1.00
N LEU A 47 18.45 -23.12 0.38
CA LEU A 47 18.41 -21.72 -0.01
C LEU A 47 18.53 -20.78 1.20
N ALA A 48 17.89 -21.10 2.32
CA ALA A 48 17.98 -20.31 3.54
C ALA A 48 19.42 -20.31 4.12
N LYS A 49 20.14 -21.42 4.05
CA LYS A 49 21.56 -21.50 4.46
C LYS A 49 22.46 -20.64 3.57
N ASN A 50 22.23 -20.68 2.25
CA ASN A 50 22.99 -19.87 1.29
C ASN A 50 22.72 -18.36 1.52
N MET A 51 21.49 -17.99 1.85
CA MET A 51 21.14 -16.61 2.22
C MET A 51 21.85 -16.16 3.50
N GLU A 52 21.93 -17.02 4.52
CA GLU A 52 22.64 -16.71 5.76
C GLU A 52 24.13 -16.54 5.50
N ALA A 53 24.75 -17.43 4.72
CA ALA A 53 26.15 -17.32 4.32
C ALA A 53 26.42 -16.01 3.56
N GLY A 54 25.55 -15.63 2.63
CA GLY A 54 25.63 -14.36 1.90
C GLY A 54 25.51 -13.14 2.82
N ALA A 55 24.61 -13.17 3.83
CA ALA A 55 24.47 -12.10 4.80
C ALA A 55 25.74 -11.93 5.66
N VAL A 56 26.35 -13.03 6.12
CA VAL A 56 27.63 -13.03 6.86
C VAL A 56 28.76 -12.53 5.96
N ALA A 57 28.81 -12.94 4.70
CA ALA A 57 29.79 -12.46 3.73
C ALA A 57 29.68 -10.95 3.51
N LYS A 58 28.45 -10.42 3.41
CA LYS A 58 28.18 -8.98 3.29
C LYS A 58 28.73 -8.18 4.46
N GLU A 59 28.53 -8.63 5.70
CA GLU A 59 29.07 -7.98 6.90
C GLU A 59 30.59 -8.01 6.92
N LYS A 60 31.21 -9.16 6.57
CA LYS A 60 32.68 -9.28 6.51
C LYS A 60 33.28 -8.38 5.44
N ILE A 61 32.66 -8.29 4.25
CA ILE A 61 33.10 -7.39 3.18
C ILE A 61 33.04 -5.94 3.65
N ALA A 62 32.01 -5.53 4.39
CA ALA A 62 31.90 -4.18 4.92
C ALA A 62 33.02 -3.85 5.92
N ILE A 63 33.38 -4.82 6.79
CA ILE A 63 34.51 -4.69 7.74
C ILE A 63 35.84 -4.62 6.99
N LEU A 64 36.06 -5.49 5.99
CA LEU A 64 37.30 -5.50 5.20
C LEU A 64 37.48 -4.20 4.40
N LYS A 65 36.42 -3.67 3.80
CA LYS A 65 36.45 -2.37 3.13
C LYS A 65 36.83 -1.21 4.05
N SER A 66 36.37 -1.21 5.29
CA SER A 66 36.77 -0.21 6.27
C SER A 66 38.23 -0.33 6.72
N ARG A 67 38.83 -1.53 6.61
CA ARG A 67 40.28 -1.78 6.87
C ARG A 67 41.15 -1.42 5.67
N GLU A 68 40.63 -1.54 4.44
CA GLU A 68 41.34 -1.20 3.21
C GLU A 68 41.87 0.25 3.20
N GLU A 69 41.13 1.19 3.85
CA GLU A 69 41.53 2.61 3.94
C GLU A 69 42.81 2.86 4.74
N ASN A 70 43.22 1.91 5.62
CA ASN A 70 44.38 2.05 6.51
C ASN A 70 45.43 0.92 6.34
N ALA A 71 45.33 0.08 5.30
CA ALA A 71 46.16 -1.10 5.10
C ALA A 71 47.44 -0.79 4.29
N THR A 72 48.49 -1.55 4.52
CA THR A 72 49.72 -1.53 3.72
C THR A 72 49.56 -2.25 2.37
N GLU A 73 50.46 -2.02 1.41
CA GLU A 73 50.33 -2.60 0.05
C GLU A 73 50.24 -4.12 0.01
N GLU A 74 50.94 -4.81 0.93
CA GLU A 74 50.89 -6.27 1.04
C GLU A 74 49.58 -6.78 1.61
N GLU A 75 49.06 -6.12 2.66
CA GLU A 75 47.75 -6.40 3.26
C GLU A 75 46.59 -6.10 2.29
N LEU A 76 46.71 -5.10 1.45
CA LEU A 76 45.75 -4.78 0.41
C LEU A 76 45.56 -5.90 -0.61
N ALA A 77 46.59 -6.63 -0.95
CA ALA A 77 46.49 -7.76 -1.88
C ALA A 77 45.71 -8.93 -1.24
N GLU A 78 45.97 -9.25 0.02
CA GLU A 78 45.25 -10.29 0.77
C GLU A 78 43.79 -9.94 0.99
N ILE A 79 43.49 -8.70 1.38
CA ILE A 79 42.13 -8.20 1.57
C ILE A 79 41.32 -8.29 0.26
N LYS A 80 41.93 -7.94 -0.87
CA LYS A 80 41.23 -8.00 -2.19
C LYS A 80 40.90 -9.45 -2.59
N GLU A 81 41.80 -10.40 -2.29
CA GLU A 81 41.55 -11.82 -2.60
C GLU A 81 40.47 -12.39 -1.69
N GLU A 82 40.45 -12.02 -0.40
CA GLU A 82 39.42 -12.42 0.54
C GLU A 82 38.04 -11.79 0.16
N ILE A 83 37.99 -10.53 -0.20
CA ILE A 83 36.78 -9.88 -0.70
C ILE A 83 36.25 -10.58 -1.96
N LYS A 84 37.14 -10.98 -2.89
CA LYS A 84 36.73 -11.67 -4.12
C LYS A 84 36.11 -13.06 -3.83
N ASN A 85 36.59 -13.75 -2.81
CA ASN A 85 36.03 -15.05 -2.40
C ASN A 85 34.67 -14.84 -1.69
N LEU A 86 34.57 -13.89 -0.77
CA LEU A 86 33.32 -13.53 -0.09
C LEU A 86 32.26 -12.98 -1.07
N GLN A 87 32.68 -12.35 -2.18
CA GLN A 87 31.76 -11.88 -3.22
C GLN A 87 30.98 -13.04 -3.87
N LYS A 88 31.61 -14.21 -4.04
CA LYS A 88 30.92 -15.39 -4.58
C LYS A 88 29.83 -15.88 -3.64
N ASP A 89 30.12 -15.88 -2.32
CA ASP A 89 29.12 -16.27 -1.32
C ASP A 89 27.98 -15.26 -1.25
N LEU A 90 28.26 -13.98 -1.42
CA LEU A 90 27.26 -12.93 -1.51
C LEU A 90 26.37 -13.11 -2.73
N ASP A 91 26.97 -13.33 -3.93
CA ASP A 91 26.24 -13.53 -5.18
C ASP A 91 25.34 -14.79 -5.09
N ALA A 92 25.86 -15.88 -4.51
CA ALA A 92 25.08 -17.10 -4.26
C ALA A 92 23.93 -16.86 -3.28
N GLY A 93 24.13 -16.03 -2.24
CA GLY A 93 23.09 -15.64 -1.30
C GLY A 93 21.99 -14.79 -1.93
N ASP A 94 22.35 -13.86 -2.81
CA ASP A 94 21.39 -13.02 -3.52
C ASP A 94 20.58 -13.81 -4.57
N GLU A 95 21.23 -14.77 -5.26
CA GLU A 95 20.52 -15.67 -6.17
C GLU A 95 19.57 -16.62 -5.40
N ALA A 96 19.97 -17.09 -4.21
CA ALA A 96 19.11 -17.89 -3.34
C ALA A 96 17.87 -17.11 -2.88
N LYS A 97 18.01 -15.83 -2.50
CA LYS A 97 16.89 -14.95 -2.17
C LYS A 97 15.90 -14.80 -3.33
N LYS A 98 16.44 -14.56 -4.52
CA LYS A 98 15.66 -14.41 -5.74
C LYS A 98 14.88 -15.69 -6.04
N ARG A 99 15.53 -16.84 -6.02
CA ARG A 99 14.91 -18.14 -6.29
C ARG A 99 13.82 -18.48 -5.26
N LEU A 100 14.04 -18.23 -3.97
CA LEU A 100 13.05 -18.45 -2.93
C LEU A 100 11.82 -17.53 -3.12
N ALA A 101 12.02 -16.27 -3.49
CA ALA A 101 10.94 -15.34 -3.76
C ALA A 101 10.13 -15.75 -5.02
N GLU A 102 10.81 -16.06 -6.13
CA GLU A 102 10.18 -16.45 -7.40
C GLU A 102 9.29 -17.69 -7.26
N ALA A 103 9.78 -18.71 -6.54
CA ALA A 103 9.03 -19.95 -6.32
C ALA A 103 7.74 -19.73 -5.48
N ASN A 104 7.68 -18.64 -4.69
CA ASN A 104 6.56 -18.32 -3.81
C ASN A 104 5.62 -17.22 -4.33
N LEU A 105 5.80 -16.71 -5.55
CA LEU A 105 4.89 -15.71 -6.15
C LEU A 105 3.46 -16.22 -6.27
N ARG A 106 3.26 -17.51 -6.52
CA ARG A 106 1.93 -18.13 -6.57
C ARG A 106 1.19 -18.04 -5.24
N LEU A 107 1.90 -18.12 -4.12
CA LEU A 107 1.34 -17.92 -2.78
C LEU A 107 0.80 -16.51 -2.61
N VAL A 108 1.54 -15.50 -3.08
CA VAL A 108 1.08 -14.10 -3.04
C VAL A 108 -0.23 -13.93 -3.79
N VAL A 109 -0.35 -14.49 -5.00
CA VAL A 109 -1.57 -14.43 -5.80
C VAL A 109 -2.76 -15.05 -5.09
N SER A 110 -2.59 -16.23 -4.47
CA SER A 110 -3.66 -16.92 -3.75
C SER A 110 -4.19 -16.11 -2.57
N ILE A 111 -3.30 -15.37 -1.89
CA ILE A 111 -3.68 -14.49 -0.79
C ILE A 111 -4.35 -13.22 -1.33
N ALA A 112 -3.77 -12.57 -2.35
CA ALA A 112 -4.30 -11.34 -2.94
C ALA A 112 -5.70 -11.50 -3.52
N LYS A 113 -6.05 -12.67 -4.08
CA LYS A 113 -7.42 -12.99 -4.55
C LYS A 113 -8.50 -12.71 -3.50
N ARG A 114 -8.24 -12.97 -2.22
CA ARG A 114 -9.19 -12.76 -1.11
C ARG A 114 -9.45 -11.29 -0.79
N TYR A 115 -8.65 -10.38 -1.36
CA TYR A 115 -8.73 -8.94 -1.13
C TYR A 115 -9.23 -8.14 -2.33
N VAL A 116 -9.60 -8.82 -3.41
CA VAL A 116 -10.20 -8.19 -4.61
C VAL A 116 -11.52 -7.48 -4.24
N GLY A 117 -11.78 -6.33 -4.87
CA GLY A 117 -12.98 -5.54 -4.64
C GLY A 117 -12.93 -4.63 -3.39
N ARG A 118 -11.74 -4.44 -2.79
CA ARG A 118 -11.57 -3.60 -1.60
C ARG A 118 -10.95 -2.22 -1.91
N GLY A 119 -11.16 -1.70 -3.13
CA GLY A 119 -10.71 -0.36 -3.53
C GLY A 119 -9.29 -0.29 -4.12
N MET A 120 -8.64 -1.44 -4.37
CA MET A 120 -7.35 -1.53 -5.07
C MET A 120 -7.43 -2.49 -6.25
N LEU A 121 -6.66 -2.23 -7.30
CA LEU A 121 -6.55 -3.11 -8.45
C LEU A 121 -5.84 -4.41 -8.07
N PHE A 122 -6.19 -5.51 -8.75
CA PHE A 122 -5.64 -6.83 -8.42
C PHE A 122 -4.11 -6.91 -8.57
N LEU A 123 -3.54 -6.29 -9.61
CA LEU A 123 -2.09 -6.22 -9.80
C LEU A 123 -1.40 -5.42 -8.69
N ASP A 124 -2.01 -4.35 -8.20
CA ASP A 124 -1.46 -3.55 -7.11
C ASP A 124 -1.44 -4.35 -5.80
N LEU A 125 -2.52 -5.11 -5.53
CA LEU A 125 -2.57 -6.04 -4.39
C LEU A 125 -1.47 -7.09 -4.45
N ILE A 126 -1.19 -7.62 -5.65
CA ILE A 126 -0.09 -8.58 -5.86
C ILE A 126 1.26 -7.90 -5.59
N GLN A 127 1.49 -6.68 -6.09
CA GLN A 127 2.77 -6.00 -5.89
C GLN A 127 3.03 -5.65 -4.43
N GLU A 128 2.02 -5.17 -3.71
CA GLU A 128 2.14 -4.95 -2.26
C GLU A 128 2.37 -6.27 -1.50
N GLY A 129 1.72 -7.35 -1.94
CA GLY A 129 1.98 -8.70 -1.43
C GLY A 129 3.41 -9.17 -1.70
N ASN A 130 3.96 -8.88 -2.89
CA ASN A 130 5.35 -9.20 -3.25
C ASN A 130 6.35 -8.45 -2.36
N LEU A 131 6.07 -7.17 -2.00
CA LEU A 131 6.88 -6.45 -1.02
C LEU A 131 6.84 -7.12 0.37
N GLY A 132 5.68 -7.65 0.76
CA GLY A 132 5.55 -8.48 1.96
C GLY A 132 6.37 -9.77 1.88
N LEU A 133 6.34 -10.47 0.73
CA LEU A 133 7.10 -11.68 0.48
C LEU A 133 8.61 -11.43 0.57
N ILE A 134 9.13 -10.36 -0.03
CA ILE A 134 10.56 -9.99 0.06
C ILE A 134 10.99 -9.81 1.52
N LYS A 135 10.19 -9.11 2.32
CA LYS A 135 10.45 -8.96 3.76
C LYS A 135 10.42 -10.29 4.52
N ALA A 136 9.53 -11.20 4.11
CA ALA A 136 9.48 -12.54 4.69
C ALA A 136 10.75 -13.34 4.38
N VAL A 137 11.22 -13.29 3.12
CA VAL A 137 12.47 -13.93 2.68
C VAL A 137 13.65 -13.42 3.49
N GLU A 138 13.79 -12.11 3.68
CA GLU A 138 14.89 -11.50 4.44
C GLU A 138 14.93 -11.92 5.92
N LYS A 139 13.76 -12.19 6.51
CA LYS A 139 13.62 -12.50 7.95
C LYS A 139 13.35 -13.97 8.24
N PHE A 140 13.40 -14.81 7.23
CA PHE A 140 13.12 -16.23 7.39
C PHE A 140 14.22 -16.93 8.17
N ASP A 141 13.83 -17.69 9.21
CA ASP A 141 14.73 -18.51 10.02
C ASP A 141 14.29 -19.98 9.95
N TYR A 142 15.03 -20.77 9.17
CA TYR A 142 14.77 -22.20 8.97
C TYR A 142 14.96 -23.05 10.24
N ARG A 143 15.70 -22.54 11.25
CA ARG A 143 15.95 -23.25 12.52
C ARG A 143 14.69 -23.44 13.35
N LYS A 144 13.66 -22.64 13.08
CA LYS A 144 12.36 -22.76 13.77
C LYS A 144 11.51 -23.93 13.31
N GLY A 145 11.88 -24.64 12.25
CA GLY A 145 11.24 -25.86 11.79
C GLY A 145 9.89 -25.68 11.08
N TYR A 146 9.44 -24.44 10.84
CA TYR A 146 8.22 -24.15 10.09
C TYR A 146 8.49 -24.04 8.59
N LYS A 147 7.50 -24.42 7.76
CA LYS A 147 7.54 -24.17 6.32
C LYS A 147 7.59 -22.66 6.04
N PHE A 148 8.30 -22.28 4.99
CA PHE A 148 8.40 -20.88 4.57
C PHE A 148 7.02 -20.27 4.30
N SER A 149 6.10 -21.01 3.65
CA SER A 149 4.74 -20.56 3.32
C SER A 149 3.95 -20.10 4.54
N THR A 150 4.04 -20.79 5.67
CA THR A 150 3.33 -20.43 6.92
C THR A 150 3.81 -19.07 7.45
N TYR A 151 5.14 -18.83 7.43
CA TYR A 151 5.71 -17.56 7.84
C TYR A 151 5.42 -16.42 6.85
N ALA A 152 5.58 -16.69 5.55
CA ALA A 152 5.38 -15.71 4.49
C ALA A 152 3.91 -15.22 4.42
N THR A 153 2.94 -16.10 4.64
CA THR A 153 1.52 -15.76 4.65
C THR A 153 1.20 -14.58 5.58
N TRP A 154 1.81 -14.55 6.77
CA TRP A 154 1.61 -13.44 7.70
C TRP A 154 2.13 -12.11 7.14
N TRP A 155 3.35 -12.11 6.57
CA TRP A 155 3.96 -10.90 6.00
C TRP A 155 3.21 -10.39 4.78
N ILE A 156 2.80 -11.30 3.90
CA ILE A 156 2.03 -10.98 2.69
C ILE A 156 0.68 -10.35 3.09
N ARG A 157 -0.04 -10.99 4.02
CA ARG A 157 -1.32 -10.50 4.52
C ARG A 157 -1.19 -9.12 5.17
N GLN A 158 -0.17 -8.93 6.00
CA GLN A 158 0.11 -7.67 6.66
C GLN A 158 0.40 -6.55 5.65
N ALA A 159 1.22 -6.83 4.62
CA ALA A 159 1.54 -5.86 3.58
C ALA A 159 0.29 -5.45 2.79
N ILE A 160 -0.49 -6.41 2.31
CA ILE A 160 -1.74 -6.16 1.56
C ILE A 160 -2.74 -5.37 2.42
N THR A 161 -2.99 -5.79 3.65
CA THR A 161 -3.97 -5.12 4.53
C THR A 161 -3.55 -3.68 4.83
N ARG A 162 -2.25 -3.44 5.05
CA ARG A 162 -1.72 -2.11 5.27
C ARG A 162 -1.82 -1.23 4.02
N ALA A 163 -1.52 -1.78 2.85
CA ALA A 163 -1.65 -1.06 1.58
C ALA A 163 -3.11 -0.66 1.30
N ILE A 164 -4.07 -1.56 1.52
CA ILE A 164 -5.49 -1.24 1.42
C ILE A 164 -5.87 -0.10 2.37
N ALA A 165 -5.41 -0.14 3.61
CA ALA A 165 -5.71 0.92 4.58
C ALA A 165 -5.14 2.28 4.17
N ASP A 166 -3.96 2.31 3.52
CA ASP A 166 -3.28 3.54 3.11
C ASP A 166 -3.75 4.09 1.75
N GLN A 167 -4.15 3.25 0.80
CA GLN A 167 -4.29 3.62 -0.61
C GLN A 167 -5.69 3.39 -1.19
N ALA A 168 -6.56 2.57 -0.56
CA ALA A 168 -7.85 2.20 -1.15
C ALA A 168 -8.87 3.34 -1.21
N ARG A 169 -8.70 4.42 -0.43
CA ARG A 169 -9.64 5.54 -0.38
C ARG A 169 -9.16 6.73 -1.20
N THR A 170 -10.07 7.34 -1.94
CA THR A 170 -9.81 8.58 -2.69
C THR A 170 -9.28 9.69 -1.79
N ILE A 171 -9.88 9.85 -0.59
CA ILE A 171 -9.39 10.74 0.46
C ILE A 171 -8.70 9.87 1.50
N ARG A 172 -7.37 9.98 1.58
CA ARG A 172 -6.55 9.17 2.47
C ARG A 172 -6.88 9.39 3.94
N ILE A 173 -7.06 8.29 4.66
CA ILE A 173 -7.28 8.27 6.12
C ILE A 173 -6.08 7.57 6.78
N PRO A 174 -5.56 8.06 7.91
CA PRO A 174 -4.49 7.39 8.66
C PRO A 174 -4.86 5.95 9.04
N VAL A 175 -3.89 5.03 8.99
CA VAL A 175 -4.11 3.58 9.22
C VAL A 175 -4.80 3.28 10.56
N HIS A 176 -4.39 3.96 11.65
CA HIS A 176 -5.01 3.76 12.97
C HIS A 176 -6.50 4.14 12.99
N MET A 177 -6.91 5.12 12.17
CA MET A 177 -8.33 5.47 12.03
C MET A 177 -9.09 4.43 11.22
N VAL A 178 -8.47 3.86 10.17
CA VAL A 178 -9.07 2.74 9.41
C VAL A 178 -9.27 1.52 10.31
N GLU A 179 -8.31 1.20 11.18
CA GLU A 179 -8.43 0.13 12.18
C GLU A 179 -9.61 0.40 13.14
N THR A 180 -9.74 1.63 13.61
CA THR A 180 -10.85 2.04 14.49
C THR A 180 -12.20 1.92 13.78
N ILE A 181 -12.30 2.36 12.50
CA ILE A 181 -13.49 2.23 11.66
C ILE A 181 -13.85 0.74 11.48
N ASN A 182 -12.87 -0.12 11.17
CA ASN A 182 -13.09 -1.55 11.01
C ASN A 182 -13.57 -2.22 12.30
N LYS A 183 -13.03 -1.79 13.47
CA LYS A 183 -13.52 -2.25 14.76
C LYS A 183 -14.96 -1.81 14.99
N LEU A 184 -15.30 -0.55 14.69
CA LEU A 184 -16.64 0.00 14.83
C LEU A 184 -17.63 -0.78 13.94
N ILE A 185 -17.29 -1.04 12.68
CA ILE A 185 -18.14 -1.82 11.76
C ILE A 185 -18.37 -3.25 12.30
N ARG A 186 -17.34 -3.87 12.87
CA ARG A 186 -17.45 -5.21 13.47
C ARG A 186 -18.40 -5.23 14.65
N VAL A 187 -18.23 -4.28 15.57
CA VAL A 187 -19.11 -4.13 16.75
C VAL A 187 -20.55 -3.80 16.33
N SER A 188 -20.73 -2.92 15.34
CA SER A 188 -22.05 -2.60 14.80
C SER A 188 -22.76 -3.83 14.21
N ARG A 189 -22.04 -4.70 13.49
CA ARG A 189 -22.60 -5.96 12.96
C ARG A 189 -22.96 -6.96 14.07
N GLN A 190 -22.13 -7.04 15.10
CA GLN A 190 -22.41 -7.88 16.27
C GLN A 190 -23.67 -7.42 16.98
N LEU A 191 -23.79 -6.13 17.29
CA LEU A 191 -24.99 -5.55 17.90
C LEU A 191 -26.24 -5.70 17.02
N LEU A 192 -26.09 -5.58 15.69
CA LEU A 192 -27.18 -5.85 14.75
C LEU A 192 -27.72 -7.27 14.86
N GLN A 193 -26.84 -8.27 15.05
CA GLN A 193 -27.24 -9.66 15.25
C GLN A 193 -27.93 -9.89 16.60
N GLU A 194 -27.46 -9.21 17.66
CA GLU A 194 -28.02 -9.35 19.01
C GLU A 194 -29.36 -8.62 19.16
N LEU A 195 -29.47 -7.40 18.62
CA LEU A 195 -30.64 -6.53 18.78
C LEU A 195 -31.71 -6.74 17.68
N GLY A 196 -31.34 -7.33 16.54
CA GLY A 196 -32.23 -7.48 15.37
C GLY A 196 -32.57 -6.15 14.67
N ARG A 197 -31.94 -5.04 15.01
CA ARG A 197 -32.07 -3.70 14.42
C ARG A 197 -30.72 -3.00 14.36
N GLU A 198 -30.63 -1.94 13.58
CA GLU A 198 -29.43 -1.09 13.56
C GLU A 198 -29.15 -0.51 14.95
N PRO A 199 -27.90 -0.64 15.47
CA PRO A 199 -27.53 -0.10 16.75
C PRO A 199 -27.43 1.42 16.72
N THR A 200 -27.80 2.07 17.82
CA THR A 200 -27.62 3.52 17.99
C THR A 200 -26.16 3.86 18.28
N PRO A 201 -25.69 5.10 18.01
CA PRO A 201 -24.34 5.52 18.34
C PRO A 201 -24.01 5.36 19.84
N GLU A 202 -25.01 5.49 20.74
CA GLU A 202 -24.91 5.32 22.17
C GLU A 202 -24.60 3.86 22.55
N GLU A 203 -25.26 2.90 21.88
CA GLU A 203 -25.04 1.46 22.08
C GLU A 203 -23.64 1.04 21.60
N ILE A 204 -23.23 1.53 20.43
CA ILE A 204 -21.88 1.30 19.89
C ILE A 204 -20.81 1.92 20.84
N ALA A 205 -21.05 3.12 21.36
CA ALA A 205 -20.15 3.81 22.27
C ALA A 205 -19.95 3.03 23.58
N ALA A 206 -21.01 2.45 24.12
CA ALA A 206 -20.97 1.61 25.31
C ALA A 206 -20.11 0.35 25.08
N GLU A 207 -20.30 -0.35 23.96
CA GLU A 207 -19.56 -1.57 23.63
C GLU A 207 -18.08 -1.28 23.30
N MET A 208 -17.79 -0.19 22.62
CA MET A 208 -16.43 0.23 22.29
C MET A 208 -15.69 0.95 23.44
N ASN A 209 -16.38 1.26 24.53
CA ASN A 209 -15.87 2.03 25.67
C ASN A 209 -15.25 3.38 25.26
N MET A 210 -16.01 4.16 24.49
CA MET A 210 -15.58 5.49 24.04
C MET A 210 -16.75 6.50 24.06
N PRO A 211 -16.45 7.83 24.04
CA PRO A 211 -17.49 8.86 24.03
C PRO A 211 -18.38 8.76 22.78
N VAL A 212 -19.68 9.04 22.95
CA VAL A 212 -20.68 9.01 21.85
C VAL A 212 -20.31 9.97 20.72
N ASP A 213 -19.84 11.17 21.06
CA ASP A 213 -19.44 12.18 20.06
C ASP A 213 -18.31 11.68 19.18
N ARG A 214 -17.37 10.91 19.76
CA ARG A 214 -16.28 10.29 19.00
C ARG A 214 -16.79 9.23 18.03
N VAL A 215 -17.78 8.44 18.43
CA VAL A 215 -18.41 7.46 17.53
C VAL A 215 -19.09 8.17 16.34
N ARG A 216 -19.79 9.26 16.59
CA ARG A 216 -20.44 10.07 15.54
C ARG A 216 -19.42 10.67 14.57
N GLU A 217 -18.28 11.18 15.06
CA GLU A 217 -17.19 11.65 14.21
C GLU A 217 -16.62 10.52 13.32
N ILE A 218 -16.35 9.34 13.91
CA ILE A 218 -15.82 8.20 13.18
C ILE A 218 -16.80 7.74 12.09
N LEU A 219 -18.10 7.68 12.38
CA LEU A 219 -19.13 7.34 11.40
C LEU A 219 -19.14 8.34 10.24
N LYS A 220 -19.00 9.64 10.52
CA LYS A 220 -18.93 10.68 9.49
C LYS A 220 -17.68 10.56 8.61
N ILE A 221 -16.52 10.26 9.21
CA ILE A 221 -15.25 10.06 8.48
C ILE A 221 -15.28 8.77 7.65
N SER A 222 -16.03 7.76 8.10
CA SER A 222 -16.15 6.46 7.43
C SER A 222 -16.86 6.53 6.08
N GLN A 223 -17.64 7.57 5.81
CA GLN A 223 -18.37 7.73 4.56
C GLN A 223 -17.40 7.86 3.37
N GLU A 224 -17.77 7.25 2.24
CA GLU A 224 -17.05 7.39 0.99
C GLU A 224 -17.59 8.57 0.18
N PRO A 225 -16.74 9.29 -0.58
CA PRO A 225 -17.21 10.38 -1.45
C PRO A 225 -18.09 9.83 -2.57
N VAL A 226 -19.14 10.57 -2.91
CA VAL A 226 -20.03 10.28 -4.04
C VAL A 226 -19.45 10.90 -5.30
N SER A 227 -19.53 10.20 -6.44
CA SER A 227 -19.07 10.74 -7.74
C SER A 227 -19.99 11.87 -8.22
N LEU A 228 -19.39 12.92 -8.76
CA LEU A 228 -20.12 14.01 -9.41
C LEU A 228 -20.80 13.57 -10.73
N GLU A 229 -20.30 12.49 -11.34
CA GLU A 229 -20.89 11.91 -12.56
C GLU A 229 -22.05 10.95 -12.27
N THR A 230 -22.49 10.84 -11.00
CA THR A 230 -23.66 10.03 -10.65
C THR A 230 -24.90 10.58 -11.33
N PRO A 231 -25.61 9.79 -12.17
CA PRO A 231 -26.83 10.25 -12.84
C PRO A 231 -27.94 10.49 -11.82
N ILE A 232 -28.71 11.55 -12.02
CA ILE A 232 -29.87 11.92 -11.19
C ILE A 232 -31.11 11.94 -12.06
N GLY A 233 -32.15 11.18 -11.67
CA GLY A 233 -33.41 11.09 -12.39
C GLY A 233 -33.49 9.88 -13.30
N GLU A 234 -34.60 9.78 -14.06
CA GLU A 234 -34.84 8.68 -15.02
C GLU A 234 -34.21 8.94 -16.39
N GLU A 235 -33.83 10.19 -16.69
CA GLU A 235 -33.15 10.60 -17.91
C GLU A 235 -31.65 10.71 -17.62
N GLU A 236 -30.81 9.97 -18.37
CA GLU A 236 -29.34 9.85 -18.16
C GLU A 236 -28.56 11.17 -18.41
N ASP A 237 -29.24 12.24 -18.77
CA ASP A 237 -28.63 13.52 -19.19
C ASP A 237 -28.23 14.45 -18.02
N SER A 238 -28.67 14.17 -16.78
CA SER A 238 -28.41 15.01 -15.60
C SER A 238 -27.50 14.31 -14.60
N HIS A 239 -26.39 14.96 -14.24
CA HIS A 239 -25.44 14.47 -13.26
C HIS A 239 -25.47 15.26 -11.95
N LEU A 240 -25.03 14.66 -10.84
CA LEU A 240 -24.97 15.33 -9.53
C LEU A 240 -24.18 16.65 -9.59
N GLY A 241 -23.12 16.69 -10.40
CA GLY A 241 -22.27 17.87 -10.59
C GLY A 241 -23.00 19.09 -11.14
N ASP A 242 -24.05 18.88 -11.94
CA ASP A 242 -24.83 19.98 -12.56
C ASP A 242 -25.65 20.77 -11.54
N PHE A 243 -25.93 20.20 -10.37
CA PHE A 243 -26.71 20.82 -9.30
C PHE A 243 -25.82 21.49 -8.23
N ILE A 244 -24.52 21.36 -8.30
CA ILE A 244 -23.59 21.95 -7.31
C ILE A 244 -23.11 23.30 -7.83
N GLN A 245 -23.50 24.36 -7.12
CA GLN A 245 -23.10 25.73 -7.45
C GLN A 245 -21.62 25.96 -7.07
N ASP A 246 -20.86 26.67 -7.92
CA ASP A 246 -19.52 27.13 -7.61
C ASP A 246 -19.56 28.48 -6.88
N ASP A 247 -19.41 28.44 -5.57
CA ASP A 247 -19.41 29.62 -4.70
C ASP A 247 -18.15 30.49 -4.84
N ASN A 248 -17.11 30.03 -5.52
CA ASN A 248 -15.86 30.77 -5.71
C ASN A 248 -15.89 31.68 -6.95
N VAL A 249 -16.82 31.47 -7.86
CA VAL A 249 -16.97 32.33 -9.05
C VAL A 249 -17.80 33.52 -8.69
N PRO A 250 -17.26 34.77 -8.82
CA PRO A 250 -18.01 35.99 -8.54
C PRO A 250 -19.17 36.13 -9.51
N VAL A 251 -20.29 36.64 -9.02
CA VAL A 251 -21.45 36.98 -9.87
C VAL A 251 -21.04 38.02 -10.92
N PRO A 252 -21.55 37.98 -12.17
CA PRO A 252 -21.15 38.88 -13.23
C PRO A 252 -21.25 40.38 -12.86
N ALA A 253 -22.23 40.76 -12.04
CA ALA A 253 -22.40 42.11 -11.53
C ALA A 253 -21.22 42.54 -10.62
N ASP A 254 -20.77 41.64 -9.72
CA ASP A 254 -19.66 41.92 -8.80
C ASP A 254 -18.32 41.94 -9.55
N ALA A 255 -18.14 41.07 -10.53
CA ALA A 255 -16.95 41.08 -11.39
C ALA A 255 -16.84 42.39 -12.20
N ALA A 256 -17.96 42.86 -12.75
CA ALA A 256 -18.01 44.16 -13.47
C ALA A 256 -17.75 45.35 -12.52
N ALA A 257 -18.37 45.36 -11.33
CA ALA A 257 -18.11 46.39 -10.32
C ALA A 257 -16.64 46.42 -9.86
N PHE A 258 -16.03 45.25 -9.67
CA PHE A 258 -14.63 45.16 -9.32
C PHE A 258 -13.69 45.69 -10.43
N THR A 259 -14.01 45.39 -11.71
CA THR A 259 -13.24 45.89 -12.85
C THR A 259 -13.34 47.43 -12.95
N LEU A 260 -14.55 47.99 -12.82
CA LEU A 260 -14.75 49.44 -12.80
C LEU A 260 -14.04 50.13 -11.63
N LEU A 261 -14.07 49.52 -10.44
CA LEU A 261 -13.34 50.05 -9.29
C LEU A 261 -11.83 50.03 -9.53
N LYS A 262 -11.30 48.97 -10.16
CA LYS A 262 -9.88 48.89 -10.50
C LYS A 262 -9.48 50.00 -11.49
N GLU A 263 -10.24 50.21 -12.56
CA GLU A 263 -10.00 51.24 -13.54
C GLU A 263 -10.03 52.63 -12.88
N GLN A 264 -11.04 52.94 -12.04
CA GLN A 264 -11.10 54.21 -11.30
C GLN A 264 -9.92 54.41 -10.34
N LEU A 265 -9.45 53.36 -9.70
CA LEU A 265 -8.26 53.43 -8.86
C LEU A 265 -6.98 53.68 -9.66
N GLU A 266 -6.81 53.06 -10.81
CA GLU A 266 -5.68 53.24 -11.70
C GLU A 266 -5.66 54.70 -12.22
N ASP A 267 -6.82 55.24 -12.67
CA ASP A 267 -6.94 56.65 -13.11
C ASP A 267 -6.65 57.63 -11.96
N CYS A 268 -7.13 57.38 -10.77
CA CYS A 268 -6.84 58.21 -9.59
C CYS A 268 -5.37 58.21 -9.22
N LEU A 269 -4.72 57.04 -9.30
CA LEU A 269 -3.28 56.91 -9.01
C LEU A 269 -2.42 57.58 -10.05
N LEU A 270 -2.77 57.50 -11.35
CA LEU A 270 -2.08 58.26 -12.41
C LEU A 270 -2.22 59.77 -12.18
N TYR A 271 -3.41 60.27 -11.86
CA TYR A 271 -3.61 61.71 -11.56
C TYR A 271 -2.80 62.18 -10.35
N THR A 272 -2.69 61.36 -9.28
CA THR A 272 -1.91 61.74 -8.11
C THR A 272 -0.41 61.64 -8.34
N SER A 273 0.06 60.73 -9.21
CA SER A 273 1.47 60.60 -9.62
C SER A 273 1.89 61.79 -10.46
N ASP A 274 1.09 62.20 -11.46
CA ASP A 274 1.38 63.38 -12.29
C ASP A 274 1.42 64.65 -11.46
N ALA A 275 0.49 64.83 -10.51
CA ALA A 275 0.50 66.00 -9.59
C ALA A 275 1.76 66.03 -8.66
N ALA A 276 2.32 64.86 -8.32
CA ALA A 276 3.56 64.81 -7.55
C ALA A 276 4.83 65.14 -8.37
N ASP A 277 4.79 64.85 -9.66
CA ASP A 277 5.91 65.21 -10.57
C ASP A 277 5.90 66.70 -10.99
N GLU A 278 4.69 67.31 -11.13
CA GLU A 278 4.56 68.75 -11.34
C GLU A 278 4.97 69.61 -10.12
N ALA A 279 4.95 69.02 -8.91
CA ALA A 279 5.33 69.66 -7.66
C ALA A 279 6.85 69.59 -7.35
N ARG A 280 7.64 68.93 -8.19
CA ARG A 280 9.10 68.80 -8.10
C ARG A 280 9.83 69.78 -9.03
#